data_c3fcf23692de6f70c75983722e230e20
#
_entry.id   c3fcf23692de6f70c75983722e230e20
#
_cell.length_a   1.000
_cell.length_b   1.000
_cell.length_c   1.000
_cell.angle_alpha   90.00
_cell.angle_beta   90.00
_cell.angle_gamma   90.00
#
_symmetry.space_group_name_H-M   'P 1'
#
loop_
_entity.id
_entity.type
_entity.pdbx_description
1 polymer ?
#
loop_
_entity_poly.entity_id
_entity_poly.type
_entity_poly.pdbx_seq_one_letter_code
_entity_poly.pdbx_strand_id
1 'polypeptide(L)' 'MRYFYEYKYKKGNRMVGGHNLEKIEFYDNYIKLLGVDIIPTNYDYEEQYWGTLLDMNQIEYLKIEPMLEKKND' A
#
# COMPACT_ATOMS: atom_id res chain seq x y z
N MET A 1 8.69 9.42 1.85
CA MET A 1 7.67 9.16 2.88
C MET A 1 6.89 7.92 2.49
N ARG A 2 6.55 7.10 3.47
CA ARG A 2 5.77 5.88 3.26
C ARG A 2 4.40 6.03 3.89
N TYR A 3 3.46 5.18 3.45
CA TYR A 3 2.06 5.31 3.85
C TYR A 3 1.49 3.97 4.25
N PHE A 4 0.53 4.01 5.18
CA PHE A 4 -0.41 2.92 5.40
C PHE A 4 -1.52 3.04 4.37
N TYR A 5 -2.04 1.91 3.93
CA TYR A 5 -3.18 1.88 3.02
C TYR A 5 -4.20 0.85 3.48
N GLU A 6 -5.45 1.10 3.12
CA GLU A 6 -6.56 0.21 3.39
C GLU A 6 -7.61 0.40 2.30
N TYR A 7 -8.11 -0.68 1.75
CA TYR A 7 -9.16 -0.61 0.77
C TYR A 7 -10.16 -1.75 0.96
N LYS A 8 -11.38 -1.56 0.44
CA LYS A 8 -12.45 -2.52 0.56
C LYS A 8 -13.12 -2.70 -0.79
N TYR A 9 -13.37 -3.94 -1.16
CA TYR A 9 -14.14 -4.28 -2.34
C TYR A 9 -15.63 -4.18 -2.08
N LYS A 10 -16.39 -3.82 -3.11
CA LYS A 10 -17.86 -3.75 -3.03
C LYS A 10 -18.48 -5.12 -2.78
N LYS A 11 -17.89 -6.16 -3.38
CA LYS A 11 -18.36 -7.54 -3.19
C LYS A 11 -17.51 -8.25 -2.15
N GLY A 12 -18.17 -9.08 -1.33
CA GLY A 12 -17.48 -9.94 -0.38
C GLY A 12 -17.11 -9.29 0.92
N ASN A 13 -17.36 -8.02 1.08
CA ASN A 13 -17.11 -7.30 2.34
C ASN A 13 -15.68 -7.48 2.86
N ARG A 14 -14.73 -7.71 1.95
CA ARG A 14 -13.34 -7.97 2.27
C ARG A 14 -12.54 -6.69 2.36
N MET A 15 -11.82 -6.55 3.48
CA MET A 15 -10.93 -5.43 3.69
C MET A 15 -9.49 -5.89 3.54
N VAL A 16 -8.69 -5.08 2.85
CA VAL A 16 -7.27 -5.31 2.65
C VAL A 16 -6.52 -4.10 3.15
N GLY A 17 -5.47 -4.32 3.90
CA GLY A 17 -4.63 -3.24 4.41
C GLY A 17 -3.17 -3.63 4.44
N GLY A 18 -2.32 -2.63 4.51
CA GLY A 18 -0.89 -2.84 4.57
C GLY A 18 -0.14 -1.55 4.85
N HIS A 19 1.17 -1.64 4.73
CA HIS A 19 2.08 -0.54 5.01
C HIS A 19 3.20 -0.50 3.98
N ASN A 20 4.06 0.50 4.10
CA ASN A 20 5.18 0.73 3.18
C ASN A 20 4.74 1.01 1.74
N LEU A 21 3.59 1.64 1.58
CA LEU A 21 3.18 2.19 0.30
C LEU A 21 4.05 3.42 0.00
N GLU A 22 4.65 3.46 -1.18
CA GLU A 22 5.52 4.58 -1.57
C GLU A 22 4.88 5.51 -2.58
N LYS A 23 4.07 4.98 -3.48
CA LYS A 23 3.52 5.77 -4.59
C LYS A 23 2.15 5.27 -5.00
N ILE A 24 1.32 6.21 -5.43
CA ILE A 24 0.00 5.92 -6.00
C ILE A 24 -0.04 6.54 -7.38
N GLU A 25 -0.47 5.77 -8.36
CA GLU A 25 -0.67 6.24 -9.72
C GLU A 25 -2.15 6.09 -10.09
N PHE A 26 -2.75 7.16 -10.59
CA PHE A 26 -4.15 7.18 -10.96
C PHE A 26 -4.30 7.08 -12.47
N TYR A 27 -5.13 6.14 -12.91
CA TYR A 27 -5.48 5.94 -14.32
C TYR A 27 -6.99 6.01 -14.48
N ASP A 28 -7.48 6.01 -15.71
CA ASP A 28 -8.91 6.22 -15.97
C ASP A 28 -9.82 5.18 -15.30
N ASN A 29 -9.41 3.92 -15.28
CA ASN A 29 -10.24 2.83 -14.79
C ASN A 29 -9.65 2.08 -13.60
N TYR A 30 -8.44 2.43 -13.19
CA TYR A 30 -7.77 1.72 -12.10
C TYR A 30 -6.80 2.62 -11.37
N ILE A 31 -6.46 2.19 -10.16
CA ILE A 31 -5.45 2.82 -9.32
C ILE A 31 -4.33 1.82 -9.12
N LYS A 32 -3.10 2.28 -9.27
CA LYS A 32 -1.92 1.44 -9.03
C LYS A 32 -1.23 1.85 -7.74
N LEU A 33 -1.10 0.89 -6.82
CA LEU A 33 -0.37 1.07 -5.58
C LEU A 33 1.01 0.45 -5.74
N LEU A 34 2.04 1.21 -5.40
CA LEU A 34 3.43 0.77 -5.46
C LEU A 34 4.06 0.90 -4.08
N GLY A 35 4.69 -0.14 -3.63
CA GLY A 35 5.31 -0.14 -2.32
C GLY A 35 6.54 -1.01 -2.26
N VAL A 36 7.06 -1.17 -1.04
CA VAL A 36 8.26 -1.94 -0.78
C VAL A 36 8.10 -2.73 0.50
N ASP A 37 8.44 -4.02 0.46
CA ASP A 37 8.53 -4.84 1.65
C ASP A 37 10.00 -4.92 2.09
N ILE A 38 10.22 -4.75 3.37
CA ILE A 38 11.55 -4.86 3.96
C ILE A 38 11.66 -6.21 4.62
N ILE A 39 12.49 -7.07 4.05
CA ILE A 39 12.63 -8.46 4.49
C ILE A 39 13.97 -8.63 5.17
N PRO A 40 14.01 -9.03 6.46
CA PRO A 40 15.27 -9.28 7.13
C PRO A 40 15.97 -10.50 6.54
N THR A 41 17.28 -10.37 6.37
CA THR A 41 18.16 -11.44 5.94
C THR A 41 19.10 -11.82 7.08
N ASN A 42 20.01 -12.76 6.84
CA ASN A 42 20.96 -13.19 7.88
C ASN A 42 21.93 -12.07 8.32
N TYR A 43 22.15 -11.08 7.46
CA TYR A 43 23.15 -10.04 7.71
C TYR A 43 22.60 -8.63 7.66
N ASP A 44 21.45 -8.42 6.99
CA ASP A 44 20.92 -7.10 6.73
C ASP A 44 19.44 -7.22 6.34
N TYR A 45 18.95 -6.24 5.60
CA TYR A 45 17.59 -6.21 5.10
C TYR A 45 17.60 -6.17 3.59
N GLU A 46 16.61 -6.81 2.98
CA GLU A 46 16.38 -6.78 1.54
C GLU A 46 15.09 -6.03 1.25
N GLU A 47 15.11 -5.17 0.25
CA GLU A 47 13.92 -4.48 -0.20
C GLU A 47 13.31 -5.22 -1.39
N GLN A 48 12.01 -5.55 -1.26
CA GLN A 48 11.24 -6.15 -2.35
C GLN A 48 10.13 -5.20 -2.76
N TYR A 49 10.16 -4.76 -4.01
CA TYR A 49 9.15 -3.86 -4.55
C TYR A 49 7.94 -4.65 -5.01
N TRP A 50 6.75 -4.08 -4.77
CA TRP A 50 5.50 -4.70 -5.18
C TRP A 50 4.58 -3.66 -5.81
N GLY A 51 3.64 -4.15 -6.64
CA GLY A 51 2.61 -3.33 -7.24
C GLY A 51 1.27 -4.04 -7.20
N THR A 52 0.22 -3.28 -7.00
CA THR A 52 -1.15 -3.80 -6.96
C THR A 52 -2.05 -2.89 -7.79
N LEU A 53 -2.86 -3.50 -8.65
CA LEU A 53 -3.86 -2.78 -9.45
C LEU A 53 -5.23 -2.92 -8.79
N LEU A 54 -5.89 -1.79 -8.57
CA LEU A 54 -7.23 -1.73 -8.01
C LEU A 54 -8.20 -1.25 -9.10
N ASP A 55 -9.19 -2.08 -9.43
CA ASP A 55 -10.24 -1.68 -10.35
C ASP A 55 -11.18 -0.70 -9.65
N MET A 56 -11.25 0.54 -10.12
CA MET A 56 -12.05 1.58 -9.50
C MET A 56 -13.54 1.23 -9.43
N ASN A 57 -14.01 0.41 -10.35
CA ASN A 57 -15.42 0.00 -10.35
C ASN A 57 -15.74 -1.04 -9.27
N GLN A 58 -14.73 -1.70 -8.73
CA GLN A 58 -14.91 -2.74 -7.71
C GLN A 58 -14.51 -2.30 -6.31
N ILE A 59 -13.89 -1.14 -6.18
CA ILE A 59 -13.44 -0.62 -4.89
C ILE A 59 -14.53 0.25 -4.27
N GLU A 60 -14.89 -0.04 -3.03
CA GLU A 60 -15.85 0.76 -2.27
C GLU A 60 -15.20 2.00 -1.65
N TYR A 61 -14.00 1.81 -1.07
CA TYR A 61 -13.21 2.94 -0.57
C TYR A 61 -11.73 2.61 -0.56
N LEU A 62 -10.93 3.66 -0.52
CA LEU A 62 -9.48 3.58 -0.37
C LEU A 62 -9.06 4.64 0.65
N LYS A 63 -8.30 4.23 1.65
CA LYS A 63 -7.78 5.12 2.68
C LYS A 63 -6.26 5.07 2.67
N ILE A 64 -5.62 6.24 2.70
CA ILE A 64 -4.16 6.37 2.73
C ILE A 64 -3.80 7.28 3.89
N GLU A 65 -2.88 6.82 4.74
CA GLU A 65 -2.40 7.60 5.88
C GLU A 65 -0.88 7.60 5.91
N PRO A 66 -0.25 8.74 6.20
CA PRO A 66 1.21 8.79 6.34
C PRO A 66 1.68 7.91 7.50
N MET A 67 2.79 7.22 7.27
CA MET A 67 3.50 6.55 8.34
C MET A 67 4.36 7.58 9.06
N LEU A 68 4.11 7.75 10.34
CA LEU A 68 4.91 8.67 11.14
C LEU A 68 6.21 8.00 11.53
N GLU A 69 7.32 8.60 11.12
CA GLU A 69 8.62 8.17 11.57
C GLU A 69 8.84 8.62 13.01
N LYS A 70 9.17 7.66 13.88
CA LYS A 70 9.62 8.00 15.21
C LYS A 70 10.96 8.69 15.11
N LYS A 71 10.99 9.98 15.41
CA LYS A 71 12.25 10.67 15.62
C LYS A 71 12.80 10.25 16.96
N ASN A 72 13.92 9.59 16.95
CA ASN A 72 14.69 9.37 18.16
C ASN A 72 15.39 10.70 18.50
N ASP A 73 14.91 11.35 19.50
CA ASP A 73 15.59 12.49 20.06
C ASP A 73 16.73 12.04 20.97
#